data_fbc33c150e5619f2fb5704de695f207c
#
_entry.id   fbc33c150e5619f2fb5704de695f207c
#
_cell.length_a   1.000
_cell.length_b   1.000
_cell.length_c   1.000
_cell.angle_alpha   90.00
_cell.angle_beta   90.00
_cell.angle_gamma   90.00
#
_symmetry.space_group_name_H-M   'P 1'
#
loop_
_entity.id
_entity.type
_entity.pdbx_description
1 polymer ?
#
loop_
_entity_poly.entity_id
_entity_poly.type
_entity_poly.pdbx_seq_one_letter_code
_entity_poly.pdbx_strand_id
1 'polypeptide(L)'
;MYKRQLQDSGIKTKIIRQYLPIMNKLINKYLASMDFFVQFNLDEGFNESIKSRYRDAFSYANFSEGEKMRIDLALLFTWRAVAKLKNSVNTNLLVLDEVFDSSLDEGGTDEFLKILHTLDGDTNTFIISHKGDILTEKFRHTMTFEKVKNFSRVQNSK
;
A
#
# COMPACT_ATOMS: atom_id res chain seq x y z
N MET A 1 -35.40 18.78 4.19
CA MET A 1 -34.00 19.21 4.00
C MET A 1 -32.97 18.20 4.59
N TYR A 2 -33.24 17.57 5.73
CA TYR A 2 -32.36 16.60 6.42
C TYR A 2 -32.14 15.27 5.71
N LYS A 3 -33.12 14.72 4.95
CA LYS A 3 -32.99 13.43 4.25
C LYS A 3 -31.92 13.42 3.14
N ARG A 4 -31.60 14.55 2.53
CA ARG A 4 -30.57 14.65 1.46
C ARG A 4 -29.14 14.68 2.01
N GLN A 5 -28.95 15.08 3.26
CA GLN A 5 -27.63 15.15 3.90
C GLN A 5 -27.13 13.79 4.41
N LEU A 6 -28.06 12.85 4.68
CA LEU A 6 -27.76 11.48 5.14
C LEU A 6 -27.68 10.46 3.98
N GLN A 7 -27.99 10.84 2.74
CA GLN A 7 -27.75 9.99 1.58
C GLN A 7 -26.25 9.97 1.24
N ASP A 8 -25.76 8.83 0.75
CA ASP A 8 -24.35 8.64 0.38
C ASP A 8 -23.82 9.69 -0.62
N SER A 9 -24.70 10.33 -1.38
CA SER A 9 -24.41 11.45 -2.29
C SER A 9 -24.26 12.84 -1.63
N GLY A 10 -24.41 12.95 -0.31
CA GLY A 10 -24.39 14.24 0.40
C GLY A 10 -23.01 14.61 0.95
N ILE A 11 -22.85 14.52 2.28
CA ILE A 11 -21.63 14.95 2.99
C ILE A 11 -20.43 14.09 2.63
N LYS A 12 -20.61 12.76 2.49
CA LYS A 12 -19.53 11.85 2.11
C LYS A 12 -18.92 12.25 0.76
N THR A 13 -19.76 12.46 -0.26
CA THR A 13 -19.30 12.86 -1.60
C THR A 13 -18.57 14.21 -1.57
N LYS A 14 -19.03 15.18 -0.77
CA LYS A 14 -18.36 16.47 -0.64
C LYS A 14 -16.97 16.33 0.00
N ILE A 15 -16.84 15.47 1.01
CA ILE A 15 -15.56 15.17 1.65
C ILE A 15 -14.62 14.46 0.66
N ILE A 16 -15.13 13.47 -0.06
CA ILE A 16 -14.36 12.71 -1.05
C ILE A 16 -13.83 13.64 -2.14
N ARG A 17 -14.68 14.48 -2.74
CA ARG A 17 -14.30 15.48 -3.75
C ARG A 17 -13.13 16.35 -3.32
N GLN A 18 -13.06 16.72 -2.07
CA GLN A 18 -11.97 17.55 -1.54
C GLN A 18 -10.61 16.82 -1.55
N TYR A 19 -10.60 15.49 -1.33
CA TYR A 19 -9.37 14.70 -1.21
C TYR A 19 -8.96 13.98 -2.50
N LEU A 20 -9.88 13.78 -3.44
CA LEU A 20 -9.59 13.08 -4.70
C LEU A 20 -8.37 13.63 -5.46
N PRO A 21 -8.18 14.95 -5.63
CA PRO A 21 -6.99 15.47 -6.31
C PRO A 21 -5.69 15.10 -5.58
N ILE A 22 -5.72 15.14 -4.25
CA ILE A 22 -4.55 14.76 -3.42
C ILE A 22 -4.32 13.26 -3.50
N MET A 23 -5.39 12.45 -3.42
CA MET A 23 -5.31 11.00 -3.55
C MET A 23 -4.73 10.59 -4.89
N ASN A 24 -5.28 11.10 -5.99
CA ASN A 24 -4.79 10.81 -7.34
C ASN A 24 -3.31 11.19 -7.51
N LYS A 25 -2.90 12.33 -6.96
CA LYS A 25 -1.50 12.75 -6.97
C LYS A 25 -0.60 11.79 -6.19
N LEU A 26 -1.04 11.36 -4.99
CA LEU A 26 -0.27 10.47 -4.13
C LEU A 26 -0.18 9.06 -4.72
N ILE A 27 -1.29 8.51 -5.23
CA ILE A 27 -1.30 7.20 -5.88
C ILE A 27 -0.26 7.18 -7.02
N ASN A 28 -0.32 8.13 -7.94
CA ASN A 28 0.62 8.19 -9.05
C ASN A 28 2.07 8.40 -8.60
N LYS A 29 2.29 9.16 -7.52
CA LYS A 29 3.61 9.31 -6.90
C LYS A 29 4.15 7.97 -6.39
N TYR A 30 3.34 7.21 -5.65
CA TYR A 30 3.76 5.91 -5.13
C TYR A 30 3.96 4.89 -6.24
N LEU A 31 3.09 4.85 -7.26
CA LEU A 31 3.27 3.98 -8.43
C LEU A 31 4.59 4.28 -9.15
N ALA A 32 4.90 5.55 -9.39
CA ALA A 32 6.17 5.95 -10.00
C ALA A 32 7.38 5.57 -9.14
N SER A 33 7.27 5.62 -7.80
CA SER A 33 8.34 5.20 -6.88
C SER A 33 8.59 3.68 -6.90
N MET A 34 7.64 2.90 -7.43
CA MET A 34 7.75 1.45 -7.64
C MET A 34 8.05 1.10 -9.11
N ASP A 35 8.59 2.03 -9.88
CA ASP A 35 8.88 1.90 -11.31
C ASP A 35 7.65 1.47 -12.15
N PHE A 36 6.46 1.79 -11.67
CA PHE A 36 5.22 1.47 -12.35
C PHE A 36 4.58 2.74 -12.94
N PHE A 37 4.91 3.04 -14.18
CA PHE A 37 4.55 4.28 -14.86
C PHE A 37 3.20 4.18 -15.60
N VAL A 38 2.14 4.20 -14.84
CA VAL A 38 0.75 4.32 -15.33
C VAL A 38 0.13 5.60 -14.80
N GLN A 39 -0.89 6.09 -15.46
CA GLN A 39 -1.73 7.17 -14.96
C GLN A 39 -2.98 6.56 -14.33
N PHE A 40 -3.01 6.51 -13.02
CA PHE A 40 -4.14 6.06 -12.23
C PHE A 40 -5.01 7.24 -11.84
N ASN A 41 -6.32 7.12 -11.97
CA ASN A 41 -7.27 8.12 -11.56
C ASN A 41 -8.50 7.49 -10.92
N LEU A 42 -8.91 8.01 -9.77
CA LEU A 42 -10.19 7.73 -9.13
C LEU A 42 -11.15 8.87 -9.41
N ASP A 43 -12.38 8.53 -9.75
CA ASP A 43 -13.47 9.49 -9.85
C ASP A 43 -14.23 9.67 -8.51
N GLU A 44 -15.27 10.49 -8.51
CA GLU A 44 -16.08 10.77 -7.32
C GLU A 44 -16.90 9.56 -6.84
N GLY A 45 -17.09 8.57 -7.69
CA GLY A 45 -17.73 7.29 -7.39
C GLY A 45 -16.74 6.19 -6.96
N PHE A 46 -15.44 6.53 -6.82
CA PHE A 46 -14.33 5.56 -6.61
C PHE A 46 -14.17 4.55 -7.75
N ASN A 47 -14.62 4.89 -8.95
CA ASN A 47 -14.27 4.09 -10.11
C ASN A 47 -12.85 4.43 -10.54
N GLU A 48 -12.05 3.38 -10.75
CA GLU A 48 -10.69 3.54 -11.26
C GLU A 48 -10.69 3.68 -12.79
N SER A 49 -9.81 4.52 -13.28
CA SER A 49 -9.38 4.54 -14.67
C SER A 49 -7.86 4.54 -14.73
N ILE A 50 -7.30 3.59 -15.47
CA ILE A 50 -5.86 3.41 -15.57
C ILE A 50 -5.45 3.54 -17.03
N LYS A 51 -4.49 4.43 -17.32
CA LYS A 51 -3.93 4.66 -18.66
C LYS A 51 -2.45 4.35 -18.65
N SER A 52 -1.97 3.70 -19.70
CA SER A 52 -0.56 3.47 -19.97
C SER A 52 -0.12 4.32 -21.17
N ARG A 53 1.19 4.49 -21.36
CA ARG A 53 1.76 5.24 -22.50
C ARG A 53 1.31 4.74 -23.87
N TYR A 54 0.90 3.47 -23.97
CA TYR A 54 0.61 2.81 -25.25
C TYR A 54 -0.82 2.27 -25.36
N ARG A 55 -1.67 2.44 -24.34
CA ARG A 55 -3.04 1.92 -24.33
C ARG A 55 -3.95 2.83 -23.51
N ASP A 56 -5.10 3.19 -24.07
CA ASP A 56 -5.97 4.25 -23.55
C ASP A 56 -6.90 3.83 -22.39
N ALA A 57 -7.06 2.57 -22.12
CA ALA A 57 -7.85 2.10 -20.97
C ALA A 57 -7.45 0.70 -20.54
N PHE A 58 -7.11 0.56 -19.27
CA PHE A 58 -6.95 -0.71 -18.58
C PHE A 58 -7.96 -0.82 -17.45
N SER A 59 -8.49 -2.01 -17.24
CA SER A 59 -9.13 -2.40 -16.00
C SER A 59 -8.07 -3.00 -15.08
N TYR A 60 -8.24 -2.85 -13.77
CA TYR A 60 -7.41 -3.51 -12.75
C TYR A 60 -7.24 -5.02 -12.99
N ALA A 61 -8.30 -5.67 -13.50
CA ALA A 61 -8.28 -7.10 -13.82
C ALA A 61 -7.25 -7.52 -14.89
N ASN A 62 -6.80 -6.57 -15.73
CA ASN A 62 -5.87 -6.84 -16.83
C ASN A 62 -4.39 -6.86 -16.41
N PHE A 63 -4.10 -6.49 -15.17
CA PHE A 63 -2.74 -6.44 -14.65
C PHE A 63 -2.28 -7.79 -14.09
N SER A 64 -0.99 -8.05 -14.17
CA SER A 64 -0.35 -9.17 -13.46
C SER A 64 -0.48 -9.00 -11.95
N GLU A 65 -0.31 -10.07 -11.19
CA GLU A 65 -0.41 -10.03 -9.74
C GLU A 65 0.62 -9.07 -9.11
N GLY A 66 1.84 -8.99 -9.66
CA GLY A 66 2.85 -8.04 -9.20
C GLY A 66 2.48 -6.58 -9.47
N GLU A 67 1.84 -6.28 -10.61
CA GLU A 67 1.33 -4.95 -10.93
C GLU A 67 0.14 -4.58 -10.06
N LYS A 68 -0.79 -5.51 -9.83
CA LYS A 68 -1.92 -5.33 -8.89
C LYS A 68 -1.41 -5.01 -7.49
N MET A 69 -0.41 -5.74 -7.00
CA MET A 69 0.20 -5.49 -5.70
C MET A 69 0.78 -4.07 -5.60
N ARG A 70 1.44 -3.57 -6.64
CA ARG A 70 1.93 -2.18 -6.66
C ARG A 70 0.79 -1.17 -6.58
N ILE A 71 -0.33 -1.42 -7.26
CA ILE A 71 -1.52 -0.57 -7.18
C ILE A 71 -2.10 -0.60 -5.77
N ASP A 72 -2.28 -1.77 -5.18
CA ASP A 72 -2.86 -1.94 -3.84
C ASP A 72 -2.00 -1.26 -2.76
N LEU A 73 -0.68 -1.38 -2.88
CA LEU A 73 0.26 -0.69 -1.98
C LEU A 73 0.22 0.83 -2.15
N ALA A 74 0.13 1.33 -3.38
CA ALA A 74 -0.01 2.76 -3.65
C ALA A 74 -1.32 3.31 -3.05
N LEU A 75 -2.41 2.56 -3.13
CA LEU A 75 -3.68 2.88 -2.50
C LEU A 75 -3.56 2.88 -0.97
N LEU A 76 -2.97 1.84 -0.37
CA LEU A 76 -2.76 1.73 1.07
C LEU A 76 -1.98 2.93 1.63
N PHE A 77 -0.85 3.28 1.02
CA PHE A 77 -0.05 4.43 1.46
C PHE A 77 -0.75 5.76 1.23
N THR A 78 -1.54 5.88 0.16
CA THR A 78 -2.35 7.06 -0.09
C THR A 78 -3.40 7.25 0.99
N TRP A 79 -4.15 6.20 1.35
CA TRP A 79 -5.13 6.24 2.43
C TRP A 79 -4.49 6.61 3.77
N ARG A 80 -3.33 6.02 4.09
CA ARG A 80 -2.57 6.37 5.29
C ARG A 80 -2.17 7.84 5.30
N ALA A 81 -1.64 8.37 4.21
CA ALA A 81 -1.24 9.77 4.09
C ALA A 81 -2.43 10.73 4.23
N VAL A 82 -3.56 10.42 3.61
CA VAL A 82 -4.78 11.23 3.72
C VAL A 82 -5.36 11.18 5.14
N ALA A 83 -5.34 10.01 5.80
CA ALA A 83 -5.77 9.88 7.19
C ALA A 83 -4.91 10.76 8.13
N LYS A 84 -3.60 10.80 7.92
CA LYS A 84 -2.67 11.66 8.66
C LYS A 84 -2.98 13.15 8.45
N LEU A 85 -3.27 13.59 7.22
CA LEU A 85 -3.63 14.98 6.93
C LEU A 85 -4.91 15.42 7.64
N LYS A 86 -5.81 14.50 7.93
CA LYS A 86 -7.08 14.80 8.62
C LYS A 86 -6.98 14.85 10.16
N ASN A 87 -5.83 14.59 10.74
CA ASN A 87 -5.70 14.33 12.18
C ASN A 87 -6.67 13.23 12.70
N SER A 88 -7.19 12.41 11.79
CA SER A 88 -7.86 11.19 12.19
C SER A 88 -6.80 10.23 12.73
N VAL A 89 -7.22 9.29 13.56
CA VAL A 89 -6.35 8.36 14.30
C VAL A 89 -5.12 7.98 13.49
N ASN A 90 -3.99 8.60 13.79
CA ASN A 90 -2.71 8.29 13.15
C ASN A 90 -2.05 7.21 14.00
N THR A 91 -2.18 5.96 13.57
CA THR A 91 -1.43 4.87 14.21
C THR A 91 0.02 4.94 13.74
N ASN A 92 0.95 4.86 14.68
CA ASN A 92 2.38 4.71 14.39
C ASN A 92 2.76 3.26 14.10
N LEU A 93 1.80 2.40 13.79
CA LEU A 93 1.96 0.98 13.51
C LEU A 93 1.55 0.67 12.06
N LEU A 94 2.39 -0.09 11.38
CA LEU A 94 2.12 -0.70 10.08
C LEU A 94 2.52 -2.17 10.15
N VAL A 95 1.58 -3.07 9.89
CA VAL A 95 1.83 -4.51 9.80
C VAL A 95 1.57 -4.95 8.37
N LEU A 96 2.55 -5.57 7.75
CA LEU A 96 2.50 -6.09 6.40
C LEU A 96 2.69 -7.61 6.47
N ASP A 97 1.60 -8.33 6.24
CA ASP A 97 1.56 -9.78 6.37
C ASP A 97 1.60 -10.43 4.99
N GLU A 98 2.63 -11.23 4.72
CA GLU A 98 2.88 -11.98 3.48
C GLU A 98 2.87 -11.14 2.19
N VAL A 99 3.01 -9.81 2.29
CA VAL A 99 2.97 -8.89 1.14
C VAL A 99 4.09 -9.18 0.14
N PHE A 100 5.23 -9.67 0.61
CA PHE A 100 6.40 -9.98 -0.21
C PHE A 100 6.40 -11.40 -0.78
N ASP A 101 5.53 -12.28 -0.29
CA ASP A 101 5.69 -13.73 -0.51
C ASP A 101 5.21 -14.19 -1.87
N SER A 102 4.18 -13.55 -2.45
CA SER A 102 3.51 -14.08 -3.63
C SER A 102 3.73 -13.30 -4.92
N SER A 103 3.90 -11.99 -4.87
CA SER A 103 3.67 -11.16 -6.05
C SER A 103 4.79 -10.19 -6.41
N LEU A 104 5.76 -9.99 -5.53
CA LEU A 104 6.90 -9.12 -5.80
C LEU A 104 8.14 -9.95 -6.13
N ASP A 105 8.76 -9.64 -7.25
CA ASP A 105 10.11 -10.06 -7.57
C ASP A 105 11.14 -9.30 -6.72
N GLU A 106 12.41 -9.63 -6.85
CA GLU A 106 13.49 -9.00 -6.07
C GLU A 106 13.54 -7.49 -6.32
N GLY A 107 13.42 -7.06 -7.58
CA GLY A 107 13.39 -5.63 -7.95
C GLY A 107 12.19 -4.90 -7.35
N GLY A 108 10.99 -5.48 -7.45
CA GLY A 108 9.77 -4.94 -6.85
C GLY A 108 9.85 -4.87 -5.32
N THR A 109 10.53 -5.81 -4.69
CA THR A 109 10.80 -5.80 -3.25
C THR A 109 11.69 -4.61 -2.87
N ASP A 110 12.76 -4.35 -3.60
CA ASP A 110 13.67 -3.23 -3.33
C ASP A 110 12.99 -1.88 -3.53
N GLU A 111 12.20 -1.72 -4.59
CA GLU A 111 11.43 -0.48 -4.82
C GLU A 111 10.40 -0.24 -3.71
N PHE A 112 9.74 -1.29 -3.25
CA PHE A 112 8.81 -1.18 -2.14
C PHE A 112 9.51 -0.80 -0.82
N LEU A 113 10.67 -1.38 -0.53
CA LEU A 113 11.45 -1.03 0.65
C LEU A 113 11.88 0.45 0.65
N LYS A 114 12.20 1.02 -0.51
CA LYS A 114 12.47 2.47 -0.63
C LYS A 114 11.27 3.30 -0.16
N ILE A 115 10.04 2.89 -0.50
CA ILE A 115 8.84 3.58 -0.01
C ILE A 115 8.71 3.46 1.50
N LEU A 116 8.91 2.27 2.07
CA LEU A 116 8.87 2.07 3.53
C LEU A 116 9.87 2.98 4.25
N HIS A 117 11.06 3.18 3.69
CA HIS A 117 12.05 4.09 4.25
C HIS A 117 11.65 5.57 4.15
N THR A 118 10.72 5.94 3.24
CA THR A 118 10.17 7.30 3.16
C THR A 118 9.01 7.54 4.12
N LEU A 119 8.48 6.49 4.74
CA LEU A 119 7.50 6.65 5.82
C LEU A 119 8.18 7.34 7.01
N ASP A 120 7.49 8.27 7.62
CA ASP A 120 7.99 9.05 8.75
C ASP A 120 8.66 8.16 9.80
N GLY A 121 9.79 8.62 10.35
CA GLY A 121 10.59 7.89 11.34
C GLY A 121 9.84 7.47 12.62
N ASP A 122 8.63 7.97 12.81
CA ASP A 122 7.74 7.61 13.92
C ASP A 122 6.86 6.36 13.65
N THR A 123 7.02 5.71 12.47
CA THR A 123 6.21 4.54 12.13
C THR A 123 6.96 3.25 12.46
N ASN A 124 6.40 2.44 13.36
CA ASN A 124 6.87 1.08 13.62
C ASN A 124 6.29 0.16 12.54
N THR A 125 7.16 -0.39 11.70
CA THR A 125 6.77 -1.30 10.61
C THR A 125 7.17 -2.72 10.96
N PHE A 126 6.19 -3.62 10.94
CA PHE A 126 6.38 -5.06 11.09
C PHE A 126 6.07 -5.75 9.77
N ILE A 127 6.98 -6.60 9.33
CA ILE A 127 6.84 -7.38 8.11
C ILE A 127 6.88 -8.85 8.48
N ILE A 128 5.83 -9.57 8.07
CA ILE A 128 5.72 -11.02 8.24
C ILE A 128 5.90 -11.63 6.85
N SER A 129 6.83 -12.56 6.71
CA SER A 129 7.17 -13.18 5.42
C SER A 129 7.82 -14.53 5.60
N HIS A 130 7.61 -15.41 4.64
CA HIS A 130 8.32 -16.68 4.51
C HIS A 130 9.63 -16.56 3.71
N LYS A 131 9.89 -15.41 3.06
CA LYS A 131 11.11 -15.12 2.28
C LYS A 131 12.26 -14.58 3.16
N GLY A 132 12.57 -15.31 4.24
CA GLY A 132 13.62 -14.91 5.20
C GLY A 132 14.95 -14.59 4.54
N ASP A 133 15.38 -15.39 3.58
CA ASP A 133 16.68 -15.27 2.91
C ASP A 133 16.85 -13.92 2.18
N ILE A 134 15.76 -13.38 1.63
CA ILE A 134 15.79 -12.12 0.88
C ILE A 134 15.67 -10.91 1.82
N LEU A 135 14.93 -11.07 2.92
CA LEU A 135 14.52 -9.94 3.77
C LEU A 135 15.43 -9.75 4.99
N THR A 136 16.11 -10.79 5.48
CA THR A 136 16.89 -10.74 6.72
C THR A 136 17.96 -9.65 6.72
N GLU A 137 18.65 -9.45 5.61
CA GLU A 137 19.71 -8.42 5.50
C GLU A 137 19.17 -7.00 5.28
N LYS A 138 17.88 -6.86 4.99
CA LYS A 138 17.25 -5.58 4.65
C LYS A 138 16.64 -4.87 5.86
N PHE A 139 16.56 -5.54 7.02
CA PHE A 139 15.97 -5.01 8.25
C PHE A 139 16.94 -5.05 9.42
N ARG A 140 16.83 -4.04 10.30
CA ARG A 140 17.69 -3.93 11.50
C ARG A 140 17.44 -5.03 12.53
N HIS A 141 16.20 -5.50 12.61
CA HIS A 141 15.79 -6.51 13.58
C HIS A 141 15.00 -7.58 12.85
N THR A 142 15.41 -8.82 13.02
CA THR A 142 14.72 -9.99 12.47
C THR A 142 14.42 -10.97 13.59
N MET A 143 13.21 -11.49 13.60
CA MET A 143 12.77 -12.52 14.51
C MET A 143 12.34 -13.73 13.70
N THR A 144 13.06 -14.83 13.83
CA THR A 144 12.75 -16.07 13.10
C THR A 144 11.98 -17.02 13.97
N PHE A 145 10.92 -17.60 13.44
CA PHE A 145 10.13 -18.62 14.10
C PHE A 145 10.38 -19.97 13.43
N GLU A 146 10.61 -20.99 14.23
CA GLU A 146 10.76 -22.37 13.79
C GLU A 146 9.71 -23.28 14.41
N LYS A 147 9.35 -24.36 13.73
CA LYS A 147 8.45 -25.37 14.25
C LYS A 147 9.26 -26.54 14.81
N VAL A 148 9.22 -26.73 16.12
CA VAL A 148 9.88 -27.84 16.83
C VAL A 148 8.82 -28.72 17.48
N LYS A 149 8.70 -30.00 17.05
CA LYS A 149 7.74 -30.97 17.60
C LYS A 149 6.31 -30.40 17.72
N ASN A 150 5.78 -29.83 16.65
CA ASN A 150 4.45 -29.20 16.56
C ASN A 150 4.24 -27.89 17.37
N PHE A 151 5.27 -27.32 17.96
CA PHE A 151 5.21 -26.02 18.64
C PHE A 151 6.06 -25.00 17.89
N SER A 152 5.53 -23.79 17.74
CA SER A 152 6.30 -22.66 17.22
C SER A 152 7.20 -22.10 18.32
N ARG A 153 8.46 -21.86 18.01
CA ARG A 153 9.44 -21.24 18.92
C ARG A 153 10.18 -20.14 18.19
N VAL A 154 10.58 -19.13 18.94
CA VAL A 154 11.52 -18.12 18.44
C VAL A 154 12.90 -18.78 18.36
N GLN A 155 13.51 -18.68 17.18
CA GLN A 155 14.89 -19.11 17.00
C GLN A 155 15.79 -18.11 17.74
N ASN A 156 16.55 -18.58 18.72
CA ASN A 156 17.55 -17.75 19.39
C ASN A 156 18.65 -17.45 18.37
N SER A 157 18.75 -16.20 17.93
CA SER A 157 19.93 -15.73 17.18
C SER A 157 21.16 -15.89 18.07
N LYS A 158 22.15 -16.64 17.56
CA LYS A 158 23.48 -16.70 18.16
C LYS A 158 24.20 -15.39 18.00
#